data_a7ebef0a6f2f4f430ea7c1f3ec556995
#
_entry.id   a7ebef0a6f2f4f430ea7c1f3ec556995
#
_cell.length_a   1.000
_cell.length_b   1.000
_cell.length_c   1.000
_cell.angle_alpha   90.00
_cell.angle_beta   90.00
_cell.angle_gamma   90.00
#
_symmetry.space_group_name_H-M   'P 1'
#
loop_
_entity.id
_entity.type
_entity.pdbx_description
1 polymer ?
#
loop_
_entity_poly.entity_id
_entity_poly.type
_entity_poly.pdbx_seq_one_letter_code
_entity_poly.pdbx_strand_id
1 'polypeptide(L)'
;MTGPDQTGIRFFKLEALGNDFVLIDARSTPFEPPPEDIVRLADRRTGIGFDQLLLLTPGDGSIFSNVEIFNADGSRAEQCGNGMRAIAAWLDRENELLHGTRLNTAAGPVNLARHALGGYTAVLPGPEPLTAEALGLESPPLGEDPADWTLVSLGNPHLIVD
;
A
#
# COMPACT_ATOMS: atom_id res chain seq x y z
N MET A 1 -0.96 -40.93 1.80
CA MET A 1 -1.82 -40.03 2.59
C MET A 1 -1.64 -38.64 1.99
N THR A 2 -2.53 -38.22 1.13
CA THR A 2 -2.59 -36.85 0.62
C THR A 2 -3.02 -35.97 1.80
N GLY A 3 -2.17 -34.99 2.16
CA GLY A 3 -2.51 -34.00 3.17
C GLY A 3 -3.77 -33.23 2.79
N PRO A 4 -4.42 -32.56 3.74
CA PRO A 4 -5.66 -31.82 3.46
C PRO A 4 -5.43 -30.84 2.34
N ASP A 5 -6.32 -30.88 1.36
CA ASP A 5 -6.45 -29.91 0.29
C ASP A 5 -6.57 -28.50 0.91
N GLN A 6 -5.46 -27.71 0.87
CA GLN A 6 -5.46 -26.35 1.39
C GLN A 6 -6.14 -25.46 0.34
N THR A 7 -7.46 -25.49 0.33
CA THR A 7 -8.28 -24.61 -0.52
C THR A 7 -8.34 -23.15 0.00
N GLY A 8 -7.58 -22.84 1.04
CA GLY A 8 -7.53 -21.51 1.67
C GLY A 8 -6.41 -20.64 1.13
N ILE A 9 -6.66 -19.33 1.05
CA ILE A 9 -5.64 -18.33 0.75
C ILE A 9 -4.88 -17.99 2.02
N ARG A 10 -3.55 -18.12 1.96
CA ARG A 10 -2.67 -17.73 3.06
C ARG A 10 -2.53 -16.23 3.12
N PHE A 11 -2.66 -15.67 4.30
CA PHE A 11 -2.43 -14.24 4.55
C PHE A 11 -1.54 -14.02 5.77
N PHE A 12 -1.01 -12.82 5.88
CA PHE A 12 -0.23 -12.36 7.03
C PHE A 12 -0.88 -11.11 7.62
N LYS A 13 -1.02 -11.08 8.94
CA LYS A 13 -1.46 -9.90 9.66
C LYS A 13 -0.23 -9.09 10.05
N LEU A 14 -0.19 -7.83 9.61
CA LEU A 14 0.95 -6.92 9.82
C LEU A 14 0.48 -5.63 10.48
N GLU A 15 1.42 -4.89 11.07
CA GLU A 15 1.18 -3.58 11.67
C GLU A 15 2.40 -2.69 11.41
N ALA A 16 2.17 -1.41 11.13
CA ALA A 16 3.21 -0.39 11.06
C ALA A 16 2.64 0.98 11.44
N LEU A 17 3.22 1.61 12.48
CA LEU A 17 2.90 2.98 12.92
C LEU A 17 1.40 3.20 13.19
N GLY A 18 0.73 2.21 13.78
CA GLY A 18 -0.67 2.28 14.16
C GLY A 18 -1.67 1.85 13.08
N ASN A 19 -1.23 1.64 11.83
CA ASN A 19 -2.07 1.00 10.81
C ASN A 19 -1.87 -0.51 10.82
N ASP A 20 -2.94 -1.25 10.64
CA ASP A 20 -2.89 -2.71 10.51
C ASP A 20 -3.30 -3.17 9.10
N PHE A 21 -2.61 -4.20 8.65
CA PHE A 21 -2.69 -4.70 7.29
C PHE A 21 -2.96 -6.20 7.24
N VAL A 22 -3.64 -6.61 6.17
CA VAL A 22 -3.59 -7.99 5.67
C VAL A 22 -2.71 -8.02 4.44
N LEU A 23 -1.66 -8.84 4.45
CA LEU A 23 -0.80 -9.09 3.30
C LEU A 23 -1.14 -10.46 2.70
N ILE A 24 -1.34 -10.49 1.39
CA ILE A 24 -1.50 -11.71 0.59
C ILE A 24 -0.36 -11.76 -0.44
N ASP A 25 0.42 -12.83 -0.42
CA ASP A 25 1.45 -13.08 -1.42
C ASP A 25 0.86 -13.92 -2.56
N ALA A 26 0.48 -13.23 -3.63
CA ALA A 26 -0.06 -13.82 -4.86
C ALA A 26 0.97 -13.92 -5.99
N ARG A 27 2.28 -13.79 -5.67
CA ARG A 27 3.35 -13.87 -6.69
C ARG A 27 3.43 -15.25 -7.35
N SER A 28 3.11 -16.31 -6.62
CA SER A 28 3.14 -17.69 -7.15
C SER A 28 1.77 -18.26 -7.49
N THR A 29 0.72 -17.76 -6.86
CA THR A 29 -0.66 -18.22 -7.06
C THR A 29 -1.54 -17.01 -7.30
N PRO A 30 -2.00 -16.76 -8.53
CA PRO A 30 -2.83 -15.60 -8.84
C PRO A 30 -4.07 -15.54 -7.94
N PHE A 31 -4.33 -14.37 -7.41
CA PHE A 31 -5.49 -14.08 -6.59
C PHE A 31 -5.94 -12.64 -6.86
N GLU A 32 -7.20 -12.45 -7.08
CA GLU A 32 -7.83 -11.14 -7.26
C GLU A 32 -9.11 -11.10 -6.41
N PRO A 33 -9.07 -10.45 -5.25
CA PRO A 33 -10.24 -10.38 -4.37
C PRO A 33 -11.29 -9.43 -4.95
N PRO A 34 -12.57 -9.85 -5.06
CA PRO A 34 -13.63 -8.92 -5.39
C PRO A 34 -13.82 -7.90 -4.26
N PRO A 35 -14.21 -6.63 -4.57
CA PRO A 35 -14.34 -5.57 -3.57
C PRO A 35 -15.23 -5.93 -2.37
N GLU A 36 -16.31 -6.65 -2.60
CA GLU A 36 -17.24 -7.11 -1.56
C GLU A 36 -16.59 -8.08 -0.57
N ASP A 37 -15.65 -8.91 -1.02
CA ASP A 37 -14.90 -9.79 -0.14
C ASP A 37 -13.89 -9.01 0.71
N ILE A 38 -13.28 -7.96 0.15
CA ILE A 38 -12.39 -7.07 0.90
C ILE A 38 -13.15 -6.40 2.04
N VAL A 39 -14.32 -5.81 1.75
CA VAL A 39 -15.19 -5.18 2.76
C VAL A 39 -15.55 -6.18 3.87
N ARG A 40 -15.95 -7.41 3.50
CA ARG A 40 -16.30 -8.45 4.46
C ARG A 40 -15.11 -8.86 5.33
N LEU A 41 -13.92 -9.03 4.73
CA LEU A 41 -12.71 -9.41 5.45
C LEU A 41 -12.18 -8.27 6.34
N ALA A 42 -12.39 -7.01 5.96
CA ALA A 42 -11.97 -5.84 6.71
C ALA A 42 -12.83 -5.58 7.96
N ASP A 43 -14.04 -6.13 8.03
CA ASP A 43 -14.90 -5.98 9.21
C ASP A 43 -14.20 -6.51 10.47
N ARG A 44 -14.07 -5.64 11.48
CA ARG A 44 -13.32 -5.95 12.72
C ARG A 44 -14.08 -6.87 13.69
N ARG A 45 -15.33 -7.16 13.44
CA ARG A 45 -16.17 -8.02 14.30
C ARG A 45 -16.39 -9.40 13.69
N THR A 46 -16.56 -9.45 12.37
CA THR A 46 -16.98 -10.66 11.66
C THR A 46 -15.94 -11.15 10.65
N GLY A 47 -14.97 -10.31 10.31
CA GLY A 47 -13.85 -10.61 9.41
C GLY A 47 -12.51 -10.73 10.13
N ILE A 48 -11.42 -10.51 9.39
CA ILE A 48 -10.05 -10.44 9.92
C ILE A 48 -9.83 -9.10 10.63
N GLY A 49 -10.44 -8.03 10.10
CA GLY A 49 -10.26 -6.65 10.53
C GLY A 49 -8.91 -6.09 10.08
N PHE A 50 -8.90 -5.01 9.32
CA PHE A 50 -7.70 -4.30 8.88
C PHE A 50 -8.06 -2.91 8.35
N ASP A 51 -7.07 -2.03 8.27
CA ASP A 51 -7.18 -0.75 7.59
C ASP A 51 -7.03 -0.91 6.08
N GLN A 52 -6.07 -1.73 5.64
CA GLN A 52 -5.81 -1.98 4.23
C GLN A 52 -5.37 -3.42 3.98
N LEU A 53 -5.69 -3.92 2.77
CA LEU A 53 -5.17 -5.15 2.22
C LEU A 53 -4.05 -4.82 1.23
N LEU A 54 -2.92 -5.51 1.37
CA LEU A 54 -1.74 -5.41 0.51
C LEU A 54 -1.63 -6.72 -0.28
N LEU A 55 -1.73 -6.65 -1.61
CA LEU A 55 -1.64 -7.80 -2.49
C LEU A 55 -0.34 -7.73 -3.29
N LEU A 56 0.57 -8.68 -3.09
CA LEU A 56 1.78 -8.81 -3.89
C LEU A 56 1.48 -9.66 -5.12
N THR A 57 1.81 -9.13 -6.30
CA THR A 57 1.74 -9.85 -7.57
C THR A 57 3.12 -9.91 -8.24
N PRO A 58 3.34 -10.79 -9.25
CA PRO A 58 4.65 -10.91 -9.87
C PRO A 58 5.18 -9.60 -10.43
N GLY A 59 6.47 -9.32 -10.22
CA GLY A 59 7.19 -8.25 -10.89
C GLY A 59 7.67 -8.65 -12.29
N ASP A 60 8.48 -7.81 -12.93
CA ASP A 60 8.96 -7.97 -14.30
C ASP A 60 10.47 -8.20 -14.42
N GLY A 61 11.14 -8.56 -13.33
CA GLY A 61 12.58 -8.78 -13.27
C GLY A 61 13.39 -7.55 -12.88
N SER A 62 12.95 -6.33 -13.21
CA SER A 62 13.50 -5.06 -12.68
C SER A 62 12.77 -4.62 -11.42
N ILE A 63 11.52 -5.04 -11.27
CA ILE A 63 10.65 -4.87 -10.13
C ILE A 63 10.49 -6.21 -9.44
N PHE A 64 10.77 -6.25 -8.14
CA PHE A 64 10.65 -7.48 -7.35
C PHE A 64 9.20 -7.98 -7.27
N SER A 65 8.26 -7.05 -7.07
CA SER A 65 6.82 -7.34 -7.03
C SER A 65 6.02 -6.08 -7.33
N ASN A 66 4.85 -6.23 -7.94
CA ASN A 66 3.84 -5.19 -7.92
C ASN A 66 3.05 -5.29 -6.62
N VAL A 67 2.51 -4.17 -6.17
CA VAL A 67 1.68 -4.07 -4.96
C VAL A 67 0.37 -3.38 -5.31
N GLU A 68 -0.72 -4.10 -5.12
CA GLU A 68 -2.06 -3.51 -5.13
C GLU A 68 -2.50 -3.26 -3.70
N ILE A 69 -3.07 -2.10 -3.46
CA ILE A 69 -3.48 -1.65 -2.13
C ILE A 69 -4.98 -1.40 -2.16
N PHE A 70 -5.70 -2.01 -1.23
CA PHE A 70 -7.14 -1.85 -1.09
C PHE A 70 -7.47 -1.33 0.29
N ASN A 71 -8.32 -0.32 0.35
CA ASN A 71 -8.89 0.18 1.59
C ASN A 71 -9.94 -0.78 2.15
N ALA A 72 -10.32 -0.62 3.41
CA ALA A 72 -11.33 -1.44 4.08
C ALA A 72 -12.72 -1.37 3.41
N ASP A 73 -13.00 -0.33 2.62
CA ASP A 73 -14.24 -0.15 1.85
C ASP A 73 -14.19 -0.81 0.46
N GLY A 74 -13.11 -1.52 0.14
CA GLY A 74 -12.89 -2.18 -1.15
C GLY A 74 -12.35 -1.27 -2.26
N SER A 75 -12.21 0.02 -2.02
CA SER A 75 -11.60 0.94 -2.98
C SER A 75 -10.10 0.70 -3.10
N ARG A 76 -9.51 1.02 -4.27
CA ARG A 76 -8.06 0.96 -4.47
C ARG A 76 -7.40 2.22 -3.90
N ALA A 77 -6.25 2.05 -3.24
CA ALA A 77 -5.37 3.14 -2.85
C ALA A 77 -4.12 3.13 -3.74
N GLU A 78 -3.64 4.30 -4.09
CA GLU A 78 -2.48 4.47 -4.97
C GLU A 78 -1.17 4.27 -4.23
N GLN A 79 -1.13 4.67 -2.94
CA GLN A 79 0.07 4.65 -2.12
C GLN A 79 -0.26 4.42 -0.63
N CYS A 80 0.65 3.72 0.07
CA CYS A 80 0.64 3.59 1.52
C CYS A 80 2.06 3.39 2.07
N GLY A 81 2.69 4.45 2.56
CA GLY A 81 4.06 4.40 3.09
C GLY A 81 4.22 3.46 4.27
N ASN A 82 3.23 3.38 5.17
CA ASN A 82 3.24 2.45 6.31
C ASN A 82 3.13 0.99 5.83
N GLY A 83 2.26 0.74 4.84
CA GLY A 83 2.14 -0.57 4.20
C GLY A 83 3.44 -1.02 3.54
N MET A 84 4.17 -0.10 2.88
CA MET A 84 5.48 -0.43 2.29
C MET A 84 6.52 -0.83 3.35
N ARG A 85 6.53 -0.17 4.52
CA ARG A 85 7.39 -0.57 5.64
C ARG A 85 7.00 -1.92 6.24
N ALA A 86 5.69 -2.20 6.33
CA ALA A 86 5.20 -3.50 6.77
C ALA A 86 5.61 -4.63 5.81
N ILE A 87 5.54 -4.40 4.49
CA ILE A 87 6.04 -5.33 3.46
C ILE A 87 7.54 -5.53 3.62
N ALA A 88 8.33 -4.45 3.82
CA ALA A 88 9.77 -4.58 4.02
C ALA A 88 10.12 -5.46 5.23
N ALA A 89 9.42 -5.29 6.35
CA ALA A 89 9.57 -6.13 7.54
C ALA A 89 9.23 -7.60 7.27
N TRP A 90 8.17 -7.84 6.51
CA TRP A 90 7.77 -9.20 6.14
C TRP A 90 8.78 -9.83 5.18
N LEU A 91 9.22 -9.13 4.13
CA LEU A 91 10.25 -9.61 3.21
C LEU A 91 11.56 -9.93 3.92
N ASP A 92 11.94 -9.11 4.92
CA ASP A 92 13.14 -9.36 5.72
C ASP A 92 13.03 -10.65 6.53
N ARG A 93 11.89 -10.89 7.14
CA ARG A 93 11.60 -12.13 7.89
C ARG A 93 11.62 -13.37 7.00
N GLU A 94 11.16 -13.25 5.77
CA GLU A 94 11.21 -14.33 4.76
C GLU A 94 12.59 -14.45 4.08
N ASN A 95 13.58 -13.63 4.46
CA ASN A 95 14.92 -13.52 3.85
C ASN A 95 14.90 -13.07 2.38
N GLU A 96 13.89 -12.32 1.99
CA GLU A 96 13.70 -11.80 0.63
C GLU A 96 14.01 -10.30 0.48
N LEU A 97 14.24 -9.56 1.59
CA LEU A 97 14.62 -8.14 1.52
C LEU A 97 16.09 -8.01 1.16
N LEU A 98 16.37 -7.86 -0.11
CA LEU A 98 17.70 -7.67 -0.66
C LEU A 98 18.05 -6.17 -0.77
N HIS A 99 19.35 -5.87 -0.95
CA HIS A 99 19.77 -4.52 -1.29
C HIS A 99 19.18 -4.11 -2.64
N GLY A 100 18.43 -2.99 -2.66
CA GLY A 100 17.78 -2.50 -3.88
C GLY A 100 16.45 -3.19 -4.20
N THR A 101 15.81 -3.86 -3.22
CA THR A 101 14.45 -4.39 -3.40
C THR A 101 13.51 -3.25 -3.82
N ARG A 102 12.90 -3.42 -4.97
CA ARG A 102 12.02 -2.42 -5.58
C ARG A 102 10.64 -3.01 -5.84
N LEU A 103 9.64 -2.35 -5.30
CA LEU A 103 8.22 -2.64 -5.55
C LEU A 103 7.64 -1.61 -6.52
N ASN A 104 6.55 -1.96 -7.17
CA ASN A 104 5.79 -1.02 -7.98
C ASN A 104 4.38 -0.90 -7.42
N THR A 105 3.92 0.34 -7.23
CA THR A 105 2.55 0.69 -6.80
C THR A 105 1.84 1.48 -7.89
N ALA A 106 0.55 1.75 -7.75
CA ALA A 106 -0.17 2.61 -8.67
C ALA A 106 0.44 4.03 -8.76
N ALA A 107 1.04 4.53 -7.66
CA ALA A 107 1.76 5.80 -7.64
C ALA A 107 3.20 5.72 -8.17
N GLY A 108 3.66 4.54 -8.58
CA GLY A 108 5.00 4.33 -9.10
C GLY A 108 5.90 3.50 -8.20
N PRO A 109 7.20 3.45 -8.54
CA PRO A 109 8.15 2.56 -7.88
C PRO A 109 8.55 3.02 -6.48
N VAL A 110 8.68 2.06 -5.56
CA VAL A 110 9.11 2.26 -4.17
C VAL A 110 10.34 1.41 -3.91
N ASN A 111 11.41 2.02 -3.38
CA ASN A 111 12.61 1.30 -2.95
C ASN A 111 12.54 1.00 -1.46
N LEU A 112 12.78 -0.27 -1.10
CA LEU A 112 12.77 -0.74 0.27
C LEU A 112 14.19 -1.01 0.75
N ALA A 113 14.46 -0.70 2.01
CA ALA A 113 15.74 -1.00 2.66
C ALA A 113 15.58 -1.18 4.17
N ARG A 114 16.56 -1.88 4.78
CA ARG A 114 16.74 -1.82 6.24
C ARG A 114 17.30 -0.44 6.61
N HIS A 115 16.78 0.15 7.67
CA HIS A 115 17.29 1.41 8.19
C HIS A 115 18.51 1.15 9.11
N ALA A 116 19.53 2.00 9.02
CA ALA A 116 20.78 1.82 9.77
C ALA A 116 20.60 1.81 11.30
N LEU A 117 19.61 2.53 11.81
CA LEU A 117 19.28 2.60 13.24
C LEU A 117 18.19 1.59 13.68
N GLY A 118 17.88 0.63 12.83
CA GLY A 118 16.82 -0.36 13.01
C GLY A 118 15.51 0.04 12.31
N GLY A 119 14.70 -0.98 12.00
CA GLY A 119 13.47 -0.82 11.22
C GLY A 119 13.69 -0.75 9.70
N TYR A 120 12.74 -0.16 8.98
CA TYR A 120 12.69 -0.20 7.52
C TYR A 120 12.38 1.16 6.92
N THR A 121 13.00 1.43 5.78
CA THR A 121 12.78 2.63 4.97
C THR A 121 12.04 2.25 3.70
N ALA A 122 11.03 3.03 3.34
CA ALA A 122 10.41 3.03 2.03
C ALA A 122 10.63 4.41 1.39
N VAL A 123 11.31 4.43 0.25
CA VAL A 123 11.52 5.65 -0.53
C VAL A 123 10.43 5.69 -1.60
N LEU A 124 9.50 6.59 -1.42
CA LEU A 124 8.34 6.81 -2.28
C LEU A 124 8.69 7.75 -3.43
N PRO A 125 7.89 7.79 -4.51
CA PRO A 125 7.95 8.86 -5.49
C PRO A 125 7.85 10.24 -4.81
N GLY A 126 8.51 11.24 -5.38
CA GLY A 126 8.46 12.61 -4.88
C GLY A 126 7.06 13.22 -5.03
N PRO A 127 6.76 14.30 -4.29
CA PRO A 127 5.50 15.00 -4.43
C PRO A 127 5.43 15.69 -5.81
N GLU A 128 4.26 15.59 -6.45
CA GLU A 128 3.95 16.29 -7.67
C GLU A 128 2.89 17.38 -7.41
N PRO A 129 3.05 18.59 -7.95
CA PRO A 129 2.04 19.63 -7.81
C PRO A 129 0.69 19.19 -8.39
N LEU A 130 -0.40 19.50 -7.68
CA LEU A 130 -1.76 19.31 -8.14
C LEU A 130 -2.47 20.66 -8.26
N THR A 131 -3.46 20.72 -9.13
CA THR A 131 -4.38 21.87 -9.22
C THR A 131 -5.75 21.49 -8.68
N ALA A 132 -6.51 22.47 -8.20
CA ALA A 132 -7.89 22.28 -7.77
C ALA A 132 -8.76 21.71 -8.92
N GLU A 133 -8.52 22.16 -10.17
CA GLU A 133 -9.19 21.65 -11.36
C GLU A 133 -8.94 20.15 -11.61
N ALA A 134 -7.71 19.68 -11.41
CA ALA A 134 -7.37 18.25 -11.55
C ALA A 134 -8.11 17.36 -10.54
N LEU A 135 -8.55 17.95 -9.42
CA LEU A 135 -9.37 17.30 -8.40
C LEU A 135 -10.88 17.52 -8.59
N GLY A 136 -11.29 18.20 -9.68
CA GLY A 136 -12.70 18.54 -9.94
C GLY A 136 -13.29 19.56 -8.94
N LEU A 137 -12.45 20.34 -8.28
CA LEU A 137 -12.89 21.37 -7.35
C LEU A 137 -13.25 22.65 -8.12
N GLU A 138 -14.45 23.18 -7.91
CA GLU A 138 -14.93 24.40 -8.55
C GLU A 138 -14.31 25.68 -7.98
N SER A 139 -13.72 25.58 -6.78
CA SER A 139 -13.07 26.69 -6.08
C SER A 139 -11.91 26.19 -5.21
N PRO A 140 -10.96 27.08 -4.84
CA PRO A 140 -9.89 26.75 -3.92
C PRO A 140 -10.43 26.18 -2.59
N PRO A 141 -9.81 25.15 -2.03
CA PRO A 141 -10.33 24.47 -0.82
C PRO A 141 -10.31 25.35 0.44
N LEU A 142 -9.41 26.33 0.53
CA LEU A 142 -9.22 27.20 1.71
C LEU A 142 -9.00 28.67 1.31
N GLY A 143 -9.99 29.31 0.67
CA GLY A 143 -9.89 30.72 0.31
C GLY A 143 -9.13 30.99 -0.99
N GLU A 144 -9.00 32.29 -1.34
CA GLU A 144 -8.45 32.70 -2.63
C GLU A 144 -6.93 32.95 -2.62
N ASP A 145 -6.29 33.01 -1.45
CA ASP A 145 -4.85 33.23 -1.38
C ASP A 145 -4.06 31.93 -1.49
N PRO A 146 -3.39 31.67 -2.65
CA PRO A 146 -2.59 30.46 -2.84
C PRO A 146 -1.30 30.47 -1.98
N ALA A 147 -1.01 31.51 -1.22
CA ALA A 147 0.11 31.53 -0.27
C ALA A 147 -0.19 30.71 1.00
N ASP A 148 -1.47 30.46 1.30
CA ASP A 148 -1.88 29.81 2.54
C ASP A 148 -2.01 28.27 2.41
N TRP A 149 -1.93 27.75 1.19
CA TRP A 149 -2.09 26.31 0.97
C TRP A 149 -1.45 25.82 -0.36
N THR A 150 -1.14 24.55 -0.41
CA THR A 150 -0.58 23.88 -1.60
C THR A 150 -1.21 22.50 -1.76
N LEU A 151 -1.58 22.16 -3.01
CA LEU A 151 -2.04 20.81 -3.37
C LEU A 151 -0.88 20.03 -3.97
N VAL A 152 -0.65 18.83 -3.46
CA VAL A 152 0.37 17.91 -3.99
C VAL A 152 -0.16 16.49 -4.06
N SER A 153 0.37 15.70 -4.99
CA SER A 153 0.17 14.26 -5.04
C SER A 153 1.43 13.54 -4.51
N LEU A 154 1.23 12.57 -3.66
CA LEU A 154 2.20 11.53 -3.33
C LEU A 154 1.71 10.16 -3.83
N GLY A 155 0.92 10.15 -4.92
CA GLY A 155 0.10 9.07 -5.42
C GLY A 155 -1.36 9.22 -5.00
N ASN A 156 -1.63 9.93 -3.93
CA ASN A 156 -2.95 10.40 -3.50
C ASN A 156 -2.87 11.90 -3.19
N PRO A 157 -3.98 12.65 -3.30
CA PRO A 157 -3.97 14.10 -3.10
C PRO A 157 -3.79 14.49 -1.63
N HIS A 158 -2.98 15.51 -1.41
CA HIS A 158 -2.74 16.15 -0.11
C HIS A 158 -2.94 17.64 -0.21
N LEU A 159 -3.60 18.22 0.79
CA LEU A 159 -3.67 19.64 1.02
C LEU A 159 -2.67 20.00 2.13
N ILE A 160 -1.69 20.81 1.79
CA ILE A 160 -0.73 21.38 2.76
C ILE A 160 -1.22 22.79 3.09
N VAL A 161 -1.28 23.13 4.34
CA VAL A 161 -1.69 24.45 4.86
C VAL A 161 -0.53 24.99 5.69
N ASP A 162 -0.08 26.23 5.42
CA ASP A 162 0.96 26.95 6.14
C ASP A 162 0.40 27.68 7.37
#